data_3bccfd8b6425114fe49181bdb99d292f
#
_entry.id   3bccfd8b6425114fe49181bdb99d292f
#
_cell.length_a   1.000
_cell.length_b   1.000
_cell.length_c   1.000
_cell.angle_alpha   90.00
_cell.angle_beta   90.00
_cell.angle_gamma   90.00
#
_symmetry.space_group_name_H-M   'P 1'
#
loop_
_entity.id
_entity.type
_entity.pdbx_description
1 polymer ?
#
loop_
_entity_poly.entity_id
_entity_poly.type
_entity_poly.pdbx_seq_one_letter_code
_entity_poly.pdbx_strand_id
1 'polypeptide(L)'
;LLDRHWTTFVRDELRWLGGEVGRARDADVLVERLESQVERLAPEDAKMAQRLLDRASNDAAEARRHVTAAMSADRYLALLDVLVEAATDPRLAVEPTDMADLPSRDFVADIVRKPWKRLARSVKALEPYSPDAVYHAVRIKSKRARYAAEAVAPVAGRDARRFADAIAEVQTVLGEHHDAAVAEAWLRAAAKAVPSTRLVAGELIEMEREDRARLREQFTDVWKKASRPKLRKWMS
;
A
#
# COMPACT_ATOMS: atom_id res chain seq x y z
N LEU A 1 8.13 -17.65 18.98
CA LEU A 1 6.95 -17.76 19.84
C LEU A 1 5.78 -18.45 19.15
N LEU A 2 5.49 -18.18 17.86
CA LEU A 2 4.42 -18.81 17.13
C LEU A 2 4.93 -19.93 16.21
N ASP A 3 4.10 -20.94 15.97
CA ASP A 3 4.40 -22.00 15.01
C ASP A 3 4.65 -21.40 13.60
N ARG A 4 5.73 -21.83 12.95
CA ARG A 4 6.15 -21.28 11.66
C ARG A 4 5.28 -21.73 10.50
N HIS A 5 4.80 -22.95 10.49
CA HIS A 5 3.94 -23.49 9.43
C HIS A 5 2.59 -22.81 9.47
N TRP A 6 2.02 -22.70 10.66
CA TRP A 6 0.76 -22.02 10.88
C TRP A 6 0.83 -20.53 10.51
N THR A 7 1.86 -19.80 10.98
CA THR A 7 2.03 -18.37 10.63
C THR A 7 2.29 -18.14 9.15
N THR A 8 2.93 -19.10 8.46
CA THR A 8 3.12 -19.03 7.01
C THR A 8 1.79 -19.20 6.29
N PHE A 9 0.99 -20.21 6.69
CA PHE A 9 -0.34 -20.44 6.15
C PHE A 9 -1.24 -19.19 6.31
N VAL A 10 -1.40 -18.67 7.53
CA VAL A 10 -2.20 -17.46 7.81
C VAL A 10 -1.75 -16.29 6.95
N ARG A 11 -0.44 -16.06 6.85
CA ARG A 11 0.11 -14.98 6.03
C ARG A 11 -0.18 -15.16 4.55
N ASP A 12 -0.16 -16.36 4.04
CA ASP A 12 -0.40 -16.64 2.62
C ASP A 12 -1.88 -16.48 2.27
N GLU A 13 -2.78 -16.88 3.17
CA GLU A 13 -4.23 -16.65 3.03
C GLU A 13 -4.56 -15.14 3.12
N LEU A 14 -3.99 -14.42 4.06
CA LEU A 14 -4.15 -12.95 4.14
C LEU A 14 -3.56 -12.24 2.91
N ARG A 15 -2.48 -12.76 2.31
CA ARG A 15 -1.93 -12.22 1.07
C ARG A 15 -2.86 -12.46 -0.10
N TRP A 16 -3.48 -13.64 -0.18
CA TRP A 16 -4.49 -13.92 -1.19
C TRP A 16 -5.67 -12.95 -1.09
N LEU A 17 -6.30 -12.84 0.08
CA LEU A 17 -7.42 -11.92 0.31
C LEU A 17 -7.02 -10.46 0.03
N GLY A 18 -5.84 -10.05 0.52
CA GLY A 18 -5.29 -8.72 0.27
C GLY A 18 -5.05 -8.44 -1.21
N GLY A 19 -4.75 -9.46 -2.02
CA GLY A 19 -4.66 -9.35 -3.48
C GLY A 19 -6.01 -9.14 -4.15
N GLU A 20 -7.05 -9.87 -3.71
CA GLU A 20 -8.41 -9.68 -4.24
C GLU A 20 -8.95 -8.28 -3.94
N VAL A 21 -8.94 -7.88 -2.67
CA VAL A 21 -9.41 -6.56 -2.23
C VAL A 21 -8.55 -5.43 -2.83
N GLY A 22 -7.23 -5.66 -2.96
CA GLY A 22 -6.31 -4.68 -3.54
C GLY A 22 -6.65 -4.36 -4.99
N ARG A 23 -6.96 -5.36 -5.81
CA ARG A 23 -7.36 -5.14 -7.21
C ARG A 23 -8.63 -4.30 -7.35
N ALA A 24 -9.64 -4.56 -6.53
CA ALA A 24 -10.88 -3.78 -6.56
C ALA A 24 -10.63 -2.33 -6.12
N ARG A 25 -9.88 -2.15 -5.02
CA ARG A 25 -9.51 -0.81 -4.56
C ARG A 25 -8.71 -0.03 -5.59
N ASP A 26 -7.72 -0.66 -6.22
CA ASP A 26 -6.88 0.01 -7.23
C ASP A 26 -7.71 0.40 -8.46
N ALA A 27 -8.72 -0.41 -8.85
CA ALA A 27 -9.65 -0.08 -9.92
C ALA A 27 -10.60 1.08 -9.54
N ASP A 28 -11.12 1.11 -8.31
CA ASP A 28 -11.96 2.22 -7.83
C ASP A 28 -11.17 3.54 -7.76
N VAL A 29 -9.95 3.51 -7.22
CA VAL A 29 -9.05 4.67 -7.17
C VAL A 29 -8.71 5.18 -8.58
N LEU A 30 -8.55 4.26 -9.56
CA LEU A 30 -8.32 4.64 -10.95
C LEU A 30 -9.52 5.42 -11.52
N VAL A 31 -10.76 4.96 -11.26
CA VAL A 31 -11.98 5.67 -11.73
C VAL A 31 -12.03 7.08 -11.13
N GLU A 32 -11.94 7.20 -9.79
CA GLU A 32 -11.96 8.49 -9.09
C GLU A 32 -10.89 9.45 -9.62
N ARG A 33 -9.70 8.92 -9.88
CA ARG A 33 -8.57 9.70 -10.39
C ARG A 33 -8.82 10.20 -11.81
N LEU A 34 -9.30 9.34 -12.70
CA LEU A 34 -9.62 9.71 -14.08
C LEU A 34 -10.79 10.69 -14.14
N GLU A 35 -11.83 10.53 -13.32
CA GLU A 35 -12.93 11.49 -13.20
C GLU A 35 -12.41 12.89 -12.87
N SER A 36 -11.58 12.99 -11.81
CA SER A 36 -10.97 14.28 -11.40
C SER A 36 -10.09 14.90 -12.48
N GLN A 37 -9.41 14.09 -13.29
CA GLN A 37 -8.56 14.61 -14.38
C GLN A 37 -9.37 15.04 -15.58
N VAL A 38 -10.42 14.29 -15.93
CA VAL A 38 -11.33 14.63 -17.07
C VAL A 38 -12.03 15.96 -16.84
N GLU A 39 -12.36 16.33 -15.59
CA GLU A 39 -12.91 17.65 -15.26
C GLU A 39 -11.97 18.82 -15.61
N ARG A 40 -10.69 18.55 -15.77
CA ARG A 40 -9.66 19.56 -16.10
C ARG A 40 -9.37 19.66 -17.59
N LEU A 41 -9.93 18.76 -18.40
CA LEU A 41 -9.78 18.78 -19.87
C LEU A 41 -10.67 19.81 -20.52
N ALA A 42 -10.33 20.18 -21.76
CA ALA A 42 -11.24 20.94 -22.62
C ALA A 42 -12.54 20.15 -22.85
N PRO A 43 -13.71 20.84 -23.02
CA PRO A 43 -15.00 20.15 -23.14
C PRO A 43 -15.06 19.12 -24.28
N GLU A 44 -14.33 19.32 -25.37
CA GLU A 44 -14.28 18.38 -26.50
C GLU A 44 -13.50 17.11 -26.13
N ASP A 45 -12.38 17.26 -25.43
CA ASP A 45 -11.53 16.15 -24.97
C ASP A 45 -12.20 15.37 -23.84
N ALA A 46 -12.92 16.07 -22.95
CA ALA A 46 -13.73 15.43 -21.90
C ALA A 46 -14.79 14.48 -22.47
N LYS A 47 -15.44 14.84 -23.61
CA LYS A 47 -16.38 13.94 -24.32
C LYS A 47 -15.67 12.69 -24.85
N MET A 48 -14.45 12.84 -25.36
CA MET A 48 -13.67 11.70 -25.85
C MET A 48 -13.18 10.82 -24.69
N ALA A 49 -12.86 11.42 -23.56
CA ALA A 49 -12.45 10.73 -22.33
C ALA A 49 -13.57 9.87 -21.74
N GLN A 50 -14.86 10.18 -22.01
CA GLN A 50 -15.99 9.41 -21.49
C GLN A 50 -15.88 7.92 -21.78
N ARG A 51 -15.37 7.53 -22.96
CA ARG A 51 -15.15 6.13 -23.32
C ARG A 51 -14.09 5.45 -22.44
N LEU A 52 -13.09 6.21 -21.99
CA LEU A 52 -12.09 5.71 -21.05
C LEU A 52 -12.69 5.57 -19.64
N LEU A 53 -13.49 6.53 -19.19
CA LEU A 53 -14.22 6.44 -17.92
C LEU A 53 -15.19 5.26 -17.88
N ASP A 54 -15.99 5.07 -18.94
CA ASP A 54 -16.91 3.94 -19.04
C ASP A 54 -16.16 2.60 -18.95
N ARG A 55 -15.00 2.50 -19.60
CA ARG A 55 -14.17 1.32 -19.56
C ARG A 55 -13.58 1.10 -18.15
N ALA A 56 -13.02 2.14 -17.53
CA ALA A 56 -12.48 2.05 -16.18
C ALA A 56 -13.56 1.64 -15.16
N SER A 57 -14.76 2.20 -15.29
CA SER A 57 -15.92 1.86 -14.46
C SER A 57 -16.36 0.40 -14.64
N ASN A 58 -16.31 -0.13 -15.87
CA ASN A 58 -16.58 -1.55 -16.13
C ASN A 58 -15.52 -2.46 -15.53
N ASP A 59 -14.23 -2.10 -15.67
CA ASP A 59 -13.10 -2.85 -15.07
C ASP A 59 -13.25 -2.86 -13.53
N ALA A 60 -13.63 -1.73 -12.91
CA ALA A 60 -13.88 -1.62 -11.47
C ALA A 60 -15.09 -2.47 -11.03
N ALA A 61 -16.18 -2.45 -11.78
CA ALA A 61 -17.35 -3.29 -11.52
C ALA A 61 -17.00 -4.79 -11.59
N GLU A 62 -16.16 -5.19 -12.55
CA GLU A 62 -15.67 -6.56 -12.66
C GLU A 62 -14.80 -6.94 -11.45
N ALA A 63 -13.85 -6.08 -11.07
CA ALA A 63 -12.99 -6.31 -9.91
C ALA A 63 -13.79 -6.45 -8.62
N ARG A 64 -14.85 -5.64 -8.42
CA ARG A 64 -15.76 -5.78 -7.26
C ARG A 64 -16.53 -7.10 -7.29
N ARG A 65 -16.97 -7.58 -8.45
CA ARG A 65 -17.60 -8.91 -8.56
C ARG A 65 -16.64 -10.02 -8.15
N HIS A 66 -15.36 -9.94 -8.53
CA HIS A 66 -14.34 -10.91 -8.12
C HIS A 66 -14.15 -10.93 -6.61
N VAL A 67 -14.06 -9.75 -5.94
CA VAL A 67 -13.98 -9.68 -4.48
C VAL A 67 -15.20 -10.32 -3.82
N THR A 68 -16.40 -10.00 -4.28
CA THR A 68 -17.64 -10.57 -3.74
C THR A 68 -17.65 -12.10 -3.86
N ALA A 69 -17.24 -12.61 -5.02
CA ALA A 69 -17.14 -14.07 -5.23
C ALA A 69 -16.07 -14.69 -4.30
N ALA A 70 -14.91 -14.05 -4.14
CA ALA A 70 -13.86 -14.53 -3.24
C ALA A 70 -14.34 -14.55 -1.77
N MET A 71 -15.08 -13.55 -1.33
CA MET A 71 -15.64 -13.46 0.02
C MET A 71 -16.82 -14.41 0.26
N SER A 72 -17.42 -14.95 -0.79
CA SER A 72 -18.48 -15.97 -0.72
C SER A 72 -17.96 -17.39 -0.82
N ALA A 73 -16.65 -17.58 -1.03
CA ALA A 73 -16.04 -18.89 -1.21
C ALA A 73 -15.68 -19.53 0.15
N ASP A 74 -15.71 -20.88 0.22
CA ASP A 74 -15.31 -21.66 1.41
C ASP A 74 -13.92 -21.30 1.93
N ARG A 75 -13.02 -20.90 1.02
CA ARG A 75 -11.67 -20.46 1.39
C ARG A 75 -11.68 -19.23 2.29
N TYR A 76 -12.60 -18.29 2.04
CA TYR A 76 -12.73 -17.09 2.88
C TYR A 76 -13.30 -17.43 4.25
N LEU A 77 -14.31 -18.33 4.31
CA LEU A 77 -14.87 -18.81 5.57
C LEU A 77 -13.82 -19.53 6.40
N ALA A 78 -13.04 -20.43 5.78
CA ALA A 78 -11.93 -21.12 6.43
C ALA A 78 -10.85 -20.13 6.95
N LEU A 79 -10.57 -19.06 6.20
CA LEU A 79 -9.67 -18.00 6.69
C LEU A 79 -10.24 -17.30 7.91
N LEU A 80 -11.54 -16.99 7.95
CA LEU A 80 -12.17 -16.37 9.13
C LEU A 80 -12.05 -17.26 10.36
N ASP A 81 -12.30 -18.57 10.23
CA ASP A 81 -12.15 -19.51 11.32
C ASP A 81 -10.71 -19.53 11.88
N VAL A 82 -9.73 -19.55 10.98
CA VAL A 82 -8.30 -19.49 11.36
C VAL A 82 -7.95 -18.17 12.03
N LEU A 83 -8.53 -17.05 11.62
CA LEU A 83 -8.28 -15.74 12.25
C LEU A 83 -8.93 -15.66 13.63
N VAL A 84 -10.09 -16.27 13.83
CA VAL A 84 -10.72 -16.40 15.16
C VAL A 84 -9.84 -17.25 16.06
N GLU A 85 -9.39 -18.42 15.59
CA GLU A 85 -8.42 -19.28 16.31
C GLU A 85 -7.16 -18.47 16.66
N ALA A 86 -6.58 -17.75 15.69
CA ALA A 86 -5.39 -16.92 15.90
C ALA A 86 -5.54 -15.86 16.99
N ALA A 87 -6.75 -15.32 17.16
CA ALA A 87 -7.06 -14.30 18.15
C ALA A 87 -7.35 -14.86 19.55
N THR A 88 -7.90 -16.08 19.62
CA THR A 88 -8.34 -16.69 20.88
C THR A 88 -7.34 -17.69 21.45
N ASP A 89 -6.73 -18.51 20.60
CA ASP A 89 -5.77 -19.57 20.97
C ASP A 89 -4.64 -19.67 19.92
N PRO A 90 -3.69 -18.71 19.92
CA PRO A 90 -2.62 -18.68 18.93
C PRO A 90 -1.67 -19.86 19.11
N ARG A 91 -1.38 -20.60 18.03
CA ARG A 91 -0.48 -21.76 18.06
C ARG A 91 0.95 -21.32 18.39
N LEU A 92 1.40 -21.67 19.57
CA LEU A 92 2.75 -21.40 20.03
C LEU A 92 3.74 -22.40 19.41
N ALA A 93 5.01 -22.02 19.30
CA ALA A 93 6.09 -22.94 18.97
C ALA A 93 6.22 -24.01 20.07
N VAL A 94 6.56 -25.25 19.68
CA VAL A 94 6.64 -26.39 20.59
C VAL A 94 7.65 -26.20 21.72
N GLU A 95 8.68 -25.36 21.48
CA GLU A 95 9.63 -25.01 22.54
C GLU A 95 9.29 -23.62 23.07
N PRO A 96 8.89 -23.48 24.35
CA PRO A 96 8.78 -22.20 25.01
C PRO A 96 10.16 -21.55 24.99
N THR A 97 10.28 -20.44 24.30
CA THR A 97 11.49 -19.64 24.44
C THR A 97 11.39 -18.85 25.75
N ASP A 98 12.45 -18.73 26.51
CA ASP A 98 12.55 -17.89 27.73
C ASP A 98 12.06 -16.46 27.50
N MET A 99 11.87 -16.09 26.23
CA MET A 99 11.31 -14.81 25.77
C MET A 99 9.80 -14.65 26.03
N ALA A 100 9.06 -15.71 26.26
CA ALA A 100 7.60 -15.62 26.50
C ALA A 100 7.28 -14.92 27.83
N ASP A 101 8.15 -15.08 28.83
CA ASP A 101 7.99 -14.54 30.17
C ASP A 101 8.63 -13.15 30.36
N LEU A 102 9.33 -12.65 29.36
CA LEU A 102 9.96 -11.33 29.45
C LEU A 102 8.97 -10.20 29.16
N PRO A 103 9.10 -9.03 29.84
CA PRO A 103 8.23 -7.90 29.61
C PRO A 103 8.22 -7.48 28.14
N SER A 104 7.04 -7.41 27.52
CA SER A 104 6.89 -7.08 26.10
C SER A 104 7.55 -5.75 25.72
N ARG A 105 7.60 -4.77 26.63
CA ARG A 105 8.26 -3.47 26.44
C ARG A 105 9.73 -3.56 26.06
N ASP A 106 10.42 -4.64 26.45
CA ASP A 106 11.86 -4.83 26.18
C ASP A 106 12.12 -5.24 24.72
N PHE A 107 11.09 -5.76 24.04
CA PHE A 107 11.18 -6.26 22.66
C PHE A 107 10.48 -5.39 21.60
N VAL A 108 9.53 -4.55 22.01
CA VAL A 108 8.74 -3.76 21.05
C VAL A 108 9.61 -2.84 20.19
N ALA A 109 10.70 -2.32 20.73
CA ALA A 109 11.66 -1.52 19.99
C ALA A 109 12.28 -2.28 18.81
N ASP A 110 12.65 -3.54 19.00
CA ASP A 110 13.26 -4.39 17.96
C ASP A 110 12.30 -4.76 16.85
N ILE A 111 11.02 -4.96 17.18
CA ILE A 111 9.97 -5.24 16.21
C ILE A 111 9.89 -4.12 15.17
N VAL A 112 10.04 -2.85 15.57
CA VAL A 112 9.96 -1.69 14.69
C VAL A 112 11.31 -1.33 14.09
N ARG A 113 12.41 -1.51 14.82
CA ARG A 113 13.76 -1.16 14.39
C ARG A 113 14.20 -1.87 13.11
N LYS A 114 13.86 -3.15 12.93
CA LYS A 114 14.22 -3.92 11.73
C LYS A 114 13.49 -3.42 10.46
N PRO A 115 12.15 -3.28 10.45
CA PRO A 115 11.42 -2.66 9.34
C PRO A 115 11.90 -1.23 9.03
N TRP A 116 12.12 -0.41 10.05
CA TRP A 116 12.66 0.94 9.88
C TRP A 116 14.02 0.95 9.17
N LYS A 117 14.99 0.15 9.64
CA LYS A 117 16.32 0.08 9.01
C LYS A 117 16.25 -0.37 7.56
N ARG A 118 15.30 -1.25 7.21
CA ARG A 118 15.06 -1.69 5.81
C ARG A 118 14.47 -0.56 4.97
N LEU A 119 13.51 0.18 5.51
CA LEU A 119 12.93 1.35 4.86
C LEU A 119 14.00 2.42 4.63
N ALA A 120 14.72 2.82 5.67
CA ALA A 120 15.75 3.87 5.59
C ALA A 120 16.85 3.53 4.57
N ARG A 121 17.31 2.27 4.51
CA ARG A 121 18.26 1.83 3.48
C ARG A 121 17.69 1.92 2.07
N SER A 122 16.41 1.58 1.91
CA SER A 122 15.74 1.65 0.61
C SER A 122 15.60 3.08 0.12
N VAL A 123 15.27 4.01 1.01
CA VAL A 123 15.19 5.44 0.68
C VAL A 123 16.56 6.03 0.37
N LYS A 124 17.61 5.63 1.13
CA LYS A 124 18.98 6.07 0.84
C LYS A 124 19.48 5.64 -0.55
N ALA A 125 18.92 4.56 -1.09
CA ALA A 125 19.26 4.04 -2.42
C ALA A 125 18.37 4.64 -3.54
N LEU A 126 17.42 5.53 -3.22
CA LEU A 126 16.65 6.24 -4.23
C LEU A 126 17.50 7.32 -4.89
N GLU A 127 17.41 7.36 -6.21
CA GLU A 127 17.96 8.42 -7.04
C GLU A 127 16.81 9.24 -7.67
N PRO A 128 17.05 10.49 -8.10
CA PRO A 128 16.00 11.35 -8.66
C PRO A 128 15.21 10.71 -9.81
N TYR A 129 15.88 9.89 -10.61
CA TYR A 129 15.29 9.20 -11.78
C TYR A 129 15.06 7.70 -11.56
N SER A 130 15.03 7.24 -10.31
CA SER A 130 14.70 5.84 -10.01
C SER A 130 13.38 5.44 -10.66
N PRO A 131 13.29 4.24 -11.24
CA PRO A 131 12.04 3.70 -11.80
C PRO A 131 10.90 3.64 -10.77
N ASP A 132 9.65 3.72 -11.22
CA ASP A 132 8.46 3.65 -10.37
C ASP A 132 8.43 2.36 -9.50
N ALA A 133 8.94 1.25 -10.02
CA ALA A 133 9.07 0.00 -9.27
C ALA A 133 9.94 0.14 -8.01
N VAL A 134 10.95 1.02 -8.01
CA VAL A 134 11.80 1.28 -6.85
C VAL A 134 11.02 2.07 -5.79
N TYR A 135 10.25 3.08 -6.20
CA TYR A 135 9.33 3.82 -5.31
C TYR A 135 8.26 2.88 -4.72
N HIS A 136 7.70 1.98 -5.54
CA HIS A 136 6.78 0.96 -5.05
C HIS A 136 7.42 0.04 -4.00
N ALA A 137 8.66 -0.37 -4.19
CA ALA A 137 9.38 -1.16 -3.19
C ALA A 137 9.60 -0.39 -1.88
N VAL A 138 9.82 0.93 -1.93
CA VAL A 138 9.87 1.80 -0.74
C VAL A 138 8.50 1.88 -0.07
N ARG A 139 7.41 2.03 -0.84
CA ARG A 139 6.02 2.02 -0.33
C ARG A 139 5.71 0.73 0.45
N ILE A 140 6.07 -0.43 -0.07
CA ILE A 140 5.88 -1.70 0.65
C ILE A 140 6.64 -1.73 1.98
N LYS A 141 7.85 -1.18 2.02
CA LYS A 141 8.65 -1.11 3.25
C LYS A 141 8.11 -0.07 4.24
N SER A 142 7.55 1.05 3.74
CA SER A 142 6.88 2.03 4.60
C SER A 142 5.64 1.44 5.28
N LYS A 143 4.80 0.69 4.54
CA LYS A 143 3.68 -0.06 5.14
C LYS A 143 4.14 -0.98 6.27
N ARG A 144 5.21 -1.75 6.06
CA ARG A 144 5.75 -2.66 7.09
C ARG A 144 6.26 -1.93 8.33
N ALA A 145 6.94 -0.79 8.15
CA ALA A 145 7.44 0.01 9.26
C ALA A 145 6.28 0.65 10.06
N ARG A 146 5.27 1.17 9.36
CA ARG A 146 4.07 1.73 9.96
C ARG A 146 3.30 0.68 10.76
N TYR A 147 2.94 -0.44 10.14
CA TYR A 147 2.15 -1.49 10.80
C TYR A 147 2.88 -2.11 12.00
N ALA A 148 4.21 -2.24 11.91
CA ALA A 148 4.99 -2.67 13.07
C ALA A 148 4.89 -1.67 14.24
N ALA A 149 4.92 -0.35 13.95
CA ALA A 149 4.79 0.67 14.98
C ALA A 149 3.37 0.75 15.55
N GLU A 150 2.34 0.61 14.71
CA GLU A 150 0.93 0.55 15.13
C GLU A 150 0.68 -0.66 16.04
N ALA A 151 1.21 -1.82 15.69
CA ALA A 151 1.06 -3.05 16.46
C ALA A 151 1.68 -2.96 17.87
N VAL A 152 2.78 -2.22 18.02
CA VAL A 152 3.43 -2.05 19.33
C VAL A 152 2.94 -0.82 20.10
N ALA A 153 2.17 0.06 19.48
CA ALA A 153 1.70 1.31 20.10
C ALA A 153 0.91 1.12 21.41
N PRO A 154 0.14 0.05 21.63
CA PRO A 154 -0.52 -0.22 22.92
C PRO A 154 0.49 -0.32 24.09
N VAL A 155 1.70 -0.84 23.84
CA VAL A 155 2.76 -1.03 24.84
C VAL A 155 3.77 0.12 24.83
N ALA A 156 4.24 0.55 23.63
CA ALA A 156 5.26 1.59 23.47
C ALA A 156 4.70 3.02 23.61
N GLY A 157 3.39 3.18 23.59
CA GLY A 157 2.72 4.45 23.88
C GLY A 157 2.78 5.49 22.77
N ARG A 158 2.78 6.77 23.16
CA ARG A 158 2.66 7.92 22.25
C ARG A 158 3.79 8.04 21.22
N ASP A 159 4.99 7.63 21.56
CA ASP A 159 6.13 7.81 20.66
C ASP A 159 6.07 6.85 19.48
N ALA A 160 5.58 5.62 19.70
CA ALA A 160 5.30 4.68 18.61
C ALA A 160 4.19 5.19 17.68
N ARG A 161 3.12 5.78 18.23
CA ARG A 161 2.05 6.40 17.43
C ARG A 161 2.57 7.56 16.59
N ARG A 162 3.31 8.50 17.18
CA ARG A 162 3.92 9.62 16.46
C ARG A 162 4.84 9.17 15.32
N PHE A 163 5.58 8.08 15.56
CA PHE A 163 6.39 7.48 14.50
C PHE A 163 5.51 6.86 13.41
N ALA A 164 4.47 6.12 13.77
CA ALA A 164 3.52 5.52 12.81
C ALA A 164 2.84 6.61 11.96
N ASP A 165 2.37 7.70 12.57
CA ASP A 165 1.74 8.83 11.88
C ASP A 165 2.71 9.49 10.88
N ALA A 166 3.95 9.70 11.28
CA ALA A 166 4.96 10.27 10.38
C ALA A 166 5.28 9.35 9.19
N ILE A 167 5.25 8.03 9.38
CA ILE A 167 5.40 7.05 8.28
C ILE A 167 4.11 6.95 7.46
N ALA A 168 2.94 7.21 8.03
CA ALA A 168 1.68 7.28 7.30
C ALA A 168 1.70 8.40 6.25
N GLU A 169 2.22 9.59 6.58
CA GLU A 169 2.41 10.68 5.61
C GLU A 169 3.30 10.25 4.43
N VAL A 170 4.41 9.57 4.71
CA VAL A 170 5.29 8.99 3.67
C VAL A 170 4.53 7.99 2.80
N GLN A 171 3.70 7.16 3.43
CA GLN A 171 2.90 6.15 2.72
C GLN A 171 1.82 6.79 1.85
N THR A 172 1.20 7.90 2.26
CA THR A 172 0.21 8.64 1.47
C THR A 172 0.83 9.13 0.16
N VAL A 173 1.95 9.86 0.23
CA VAL A 173 2.64 10.36 -0.97
C VAL A 173 3.10 9.24 -1.90
N LEU A 174 3.64 8.15 -1.35
CA LEU A 174 4.04 6.99 -2.15
C LEU A 174 2.83 6.19 -2.68
N GLY A 175 1.68 6.29 -2.03
CA GLY A 175 0.42 5.75 -2.51
C GLY A 175 -0.04 6.47 -3.76
N GLU A 176 -0.17 7.78 -3.70
CA GLU A 176 -0.55 8.63 -4.85
C GLU A 176 0.42 8.48 -6.02
N HIS A 177 1.74 8.40 -5.75
CA HIS A 177 2.74 8.12 -6.79
C HIS A 177 2.52 6.76 -7.47
N HIS A 178 2.18 5.72 -6.69
CA HIS A 178 1.87 4.40 -7.23
C HIS A 178 0.59 4.43 -8.06
N ASP A 179 -0.46 5.08 -7.56
CA ASP A 179 -1.75 5.18 -8.21
C ASP A 179 -1.63 5.93 -9.56
N ALA A 180 -0.79 6.99 -9.63
CA ALA A 180 -0.46 7.67 -10.89
C ALA A 180 0.30 6.77 -11.89
N ALA A 181 1.21 5.92 -11.41
CA ALA A 181 1.92 4.97 -12.28
C ALA A 181 0.99 3.87 -12.81
N VAL A 182 0.05 3.39 -12.00
CA VAL A 182 -0.99 2.43 -12.40
C VAL A 182 -1.92 3.05 -13.44
N ALA A 183 -2.35 4.30 -13.23
CA ALA A 183 -3.21 5.03 -14.16
C ALA A 183 -2.51 5.21 -15.52
N GLU A 184 -1.24 5.63 -15.57
CA GLU A 184 -0.50 5.71 -16.84
C GLU A 184 -0.45 4.36 -17.56
N ALA A 185 -0.15 3.28 -16.83
CA ALA A 185 -0.06 1.94 -17.42
C ALA A 185 -1.40 1.49 -17.99
N TRP A 186 -2.49 1.74 -17.28
CA TRP A 186 -3.85 1.44 -17.72
C TRP A 186 -4.25 2.28 -18.94
N LEU A 187 -4.03 3.60 -18.93
CA LEU A 187 -4.31 4.51 -20.06
C LEU A 187 -3.59 4.07 -21.33
N ARG A 188 -2.33 3.66 -21.23
CA ARG A 188 -1.57 3.12 -22.37
C ARG A 188 -2.19 1.84 -22.94
N ALA A 189 -2.67 0.96 -22.08
CA ALA A 189 -3.36 -0.26 -22.52
C ALA A 189 -4.72 0.05 -23.15
N ALA A 190 -5.50 0.95 -22.55
CA ALA A 190 -6.79 1.38 -23.06
C ALA A 190 -6.68 2.07 -24.44
N ALA A 191 -5.70 2.97 -24.61
CA ALA A 191 -5.45 3.65 -25.89
C ALA A 191 -5.03 2.71 -27.03
N LYS A 192 -4.39 1.58 -26.70
CA LYS A 192 -4.11 0.52 -27.71
C LYS A 192 -5.37 -0.20 -28.12
N ALA A 193 -6.27 -0.49 -27.16
CA ALA A 193 -7.50 -1.21 -27.42
C ALA A 193 -8.55 -0.36 -28.13
N VAL A 194 -8.58 0.97 -27.87
CA VAL A 194 -9.53 1.91 -28.46
C VAL A 194 -8.77 3.07 -29.12
N PRO A 195 -8.34 2.91 -30.39
CA PRO A 195 -7.49 3.91 -31.07
C PRO A 195 -8.05 5.34 -31.14
N SER A 196 -9.36 5.50 -31.12
CA SER A 196 -10.02 6.82 -31.13
C SER A 196 -9.80 7.63 -29.85
N THR A 197 -9.34 7.02 -28.78
CA THR A 197 -9.06 7.69 -27.50
C THR A 197 -7.59 8.08 -27.33
N ARG A 198 -6.73 7.84 -28.33
CA ARG A 198 -5.27 8.02 -28.18
C ARG A 198 -4.85 9.44 -27.83
N LEU A 199 -5.53 10.44 -28.41
CA LEU A 199 -5.22 11.85 -28.14
C LEU A 199 -5.47 12.15 -26.67
N VAL A 200 -6.70 11.98 -26.22
CA VAL A 200 -7.11 12.28 -24.85
C VAL A 200 -6.37 11.40 -23.81
N ALA A 201 -6.09 10.13 -24.14
CA ALA A 201 -5.27 9.29 -23.30
C ALA A 201 -3.84 9.82 -23.18
N GLY A 202 -3.30 10.46 -24.23
CA GLY A 202 -1.99 11.11 -24.19
C GLY A 202 -1.97 12.30 -23.24
N GLU A 203 -2.99 13.11 -23.22
CA GLU A 203 -3.15 14.25 -22.30
C GLU A 203 -3.24 13.77 -20.84
N LEU A 204 -4.10 12.79 -20.58
CA LEU A 204 -4.22 12.20 -19.24
C LEU A 204 -2.90 11.55 -18.78
N ILE A 205 -2.15 10.89 -19.67
CA ILE A 205 -0.83 10.33 -19.36
C ILE A 205 0.15 11.43 -18.96
N GLU A 206 0.13 12.58 -19.61
CA GLU A 206 1.03 13.68 -19.26
C GLU A 206 0.67 14.25 -17.89
N MET A 207 -0.62 14.41 -17.57
CA MET A 207 -1.06 14.80 -16.23
C MET A 207 -0.57 13.83 -15.15
N GLU A 208 -0.59 12.51 -15.42
CA GLU A 208 -0.07 11.51 -14.50
C GLU A 208 1.45 11.62 -14.29
N ARG A 209 2.20 11.99 -15.31
CA ARG A 209 3.65 12.19 -15.22
C ARG A 209 4.01 13.42 -14.42
N GLU A 210 3.28 14.52 -14.65
CA GLU A 210 3.43 15.75 -13.87
C GLU A 210 3.15 15.50 -12.38
N ASP A 211 2.06 14.79 -12.10
CA ASP A 211 1.71 14.38 -10.72
C ASP A 211 2.81 13.56 -10.08
N ARG A 212 3.37 12.57 -10.78
CA ARG A 212 4.47 11.76 -10.24
C ARG A 212 5.73 12.58 -9.98
N ALA A 213 6.05 13.53 -10.86
CA ALA A 213 7.20 14.40 -10.66
C ALA A 213 7.03 15.25 -9.39
N ARG A 214 5.88 15.89 -9.22
CA ARG A 214 5.51 16.65 -8.03
C ARG A 214 5.53 15.79 -6.75
N LEU A 215 5.00 14.58 -6.81
CA LEU A 215 4.97 13.65 -5.67
C LEU A 215 6.37 13.17 -5.26
N ARG A 216 7.31 13.03 -6.19
CA ARG A 216 8.72 12.73 -5.87
C ARG A 216 9.40 13.87 -5.11
N GLU A 217 9.12 15.12 -5.46
CA GLU A 217 9.59 16.29 -4.71
C GLU A 217 8.98 16.31 -3.30
N GLN A 218 7.65 16.15 -3.20
CA GLN A 218 6.93 16.09 -1.94
C GLN A 218 7.43 14.95 -1.04
N PHE A 219 7.76 13.79 -1.62
CA PHE A 219 8.32 12.66 -0.89
C PHE A 219 9.60 13.05 -0.14
N THR A 220 10.46 13.84 -0.75
CA THR A 220 11.70 14.28 -0.12
C THR A 220 11.44 15.06 1.18
N ASP A 221 10.44 15.94 1.18
CA ASP A 221 10.08 16.73 2.35
C ASP A 221 9.42 15.91 3.46
N VAL A 222 8.46 15.04 3.11
CA VAL A 222 7.82 14.18 4.12
C VAL A 222 8.80 13.16 4.69
N TRP A 223 9.72 12.63 3.89
CA TRP A 223 10.78 11.74 4.37
C TRP A 223 11.72 12.45 5.34
N LYS A 224 12.14 13.67 5.04
CA LYS A 224 12.98 14.49 5.94
C LYS A 224 12.33 14.69 7.30
N LYS A 225 11.00 14.86 7.35
CA LYS A 225 10.24 14.97 8.61
C LYS A 225 10.17 13.61 9.33
N ALA A 226 9.79 12.55 8.63
CA ALA A 226 9.61 11.21 9.19
C ALA A 226 10.92 10.56 9.66
N SER A 227 12.05 10.91 9.05
CA SER A 227 13.36 10.37 9.39
C SER A 227 14.08 11.10 10.54
N ARG A 228 13.46 12.09 11.21
CA ARG A 228 14.07 12.82 12.32
C ARG A 228 14.46 11.90 13.47
N PRO A 229 15.68 12.00 14.04
CA PRO A 229 16.13 11.14 15.13
C PRO A 229 15.19 11.14 16.34
N LYS A 230 14.57 12.28 16.67
CA LYS A 230 13.65 12.42 17.80
C LYS A 230 12.46 11.47 17.75
N LEU A 231 11.97 11.11 16.57
CA LEU A 231 10.85 10.18 16.39
C LEU A 231 11.23 8.72 16.67
N ARG A 232 12.52 8.44 16.81
CA ARG A 232 13.08 7.08 16.94
C ARG A 232 13.83 6.84 18.23
N LYS A 233 13.90 7.83 19.13
CA LYS A 233 14.61 7.70 20.42
C LYS A 233 14.09 6.54 21.27
N TRP A 234 12.80 6.26 21.19
CA TRP A 234 12.17 5.17 21.93
C TRP A 234 12.55 3.77 21.43
N MET A 235 13.18 3.67 20.24
CA MET A 235 13.68 2.40 19.68
C MET A 235 15.18 2.17 20.00
N SER A 236 15.81 3.07 20.76
CA SER A 236 17.25 3.01 21.06
C SER A 236 17.50 2.00 22.16
#